data_83f5cae3a5085bef7e4322f2af4947e9
#
_entry.id   83f5cae3a5085bef7e4322f2af4947e9
#
_cell.length_a   1.000
_cell.length_b   1.000
_cell.length_c   1.000
_cell.angle_alpha   90.00
_cell.angle_beta   90.00
_cell.angle_gamma   90.00
#
_symmetry.space_group_name_H-M   'P 1'
#
loop_
_entity.id
_entity.type
_entity.pdbx_description
1 polymer ?
#
loop_
_entity_poly.entity_id
_entity_poly.type
_entity_poly.pdbx_seq_one_letter_code
_entity_poly.pdbx_strand_id
1 'polypeptide(L)'
;MALDRAWLPVVTIVALTVCVPLLARAGGVSFSDDDSSGQDEGAGYFGFVREVDGPGLADAKVTAALKNGSALVTRTDIMGVYKIPGFGKDINPDDVTISCAKDGYKQASVLRRPHANGDSKEPIEVECYLQKN
;
A
#
# COMPACT_ATOMS: atom_id res chain seq x y z
N MET A 1 -44.74 -68.21 -5.68
CA MET A 1 -43.47 -67.62 -5.10
C MET A 1 -42.67 -67.14 -6.26
N ALA A 2 -42.79 -65.86 -6.54
CA ALA A 2 -42.02 -65.20 -7.58
C ALA A 2 -40.83 -64.53 -6.94
N LEU A 3 -39.61 -64.94 -7.29
CA LEU A 3 -38.38 -64.29 -6.93
C LEU A 3 -38.04 -63.30 -8.04
N ASP A 4 -38.41 -62.07 -7.85
CA ASP A 4 -37.98 -60.98 -8.72
C ASP A 4 -36.50 -60.70 -8.49
N ARG A 5 -35.70 -61.10 -9.45
CA ARG A 5 -34.33 -60.73 -9.56
C ARG A 5 -34.24 -59.30 -10.18
N ALA A 6 -34.16 -58.33 -9.34
CA ALA A 6 -33.83 -57.01 -9.78
C ALA A 6 -32.35 -56.96 -10.21
N TRP A 7 -32.16 -56.86 -11.49
CA TRP A 7 -30.87 -56.56 -12.07
C TRP A 7 -30.57 -55.04 -11.87
N LEU A 8 -29.65 -54.76 -11.00
CA LEU A 8 -29.10 -53.41 -10.89
C LEU A 8 -27.99 -53.25 -11.92
N PRO A 9 -28.08 -52.27 -12.81
CA PRO A 9 -26.96 -51.96 -13.67
C PRO A 9 -25.87 -51.25 -12.82
N VAL A 10 -24.70 -51.86 -12.82
CA VAL A 10 -23.49 -51.25 -12.30
C VAL A 10 -23.13 -50.10 -13.25
N VAL A 11 -23.43 -48.88 -12.83
CA VAL A 11 -22.97 -47.70 -13.51
C VAL A 11 -21.51 -47.48 -13.08
N THR A 12 -20.60 -47.88 -13.94
CA THR A 12 -19.18 -47.59 -13.77
C THR A 12 -18.98 -46.13 -14.10
N ILE A 13 -18.92 -45.26 -13.08
CA ILE A 13 -18.52 -43.87 -13.24
C ILE A 13 -17.00 -43.86 -13.38
N VAL A 14 -16.57 -43.73 -14.62
CA VAL A 14 -15.17 -43.39 -14.91
C VAL A 14 -14.97 -41.92 -14.54
N ALA A 15 -14.46 -41.68 -13.36
CA ALA A 15 -14.01 -40.37 -12.98
C ALA A 15 -12.77 -40.03 -13.79
N LEU A 16 -12.94 -39.27 -14.88
CA LEU A 16 -11.83 -38.59 -15.53
C LEU A 16 -11.31 -37.52 -14.58
N THR A 17 -10.27 -37.86 -13.88
CA THR A 17 -9.49 -36.88 -13.12
C THR A 17 -8.73 -36.00 -14.12
N VAL A 18 -9.32 -34.87 -14.49
CA VAL A 18 -8.61 -33.83 -15.23
C VAL A 18 -7.60 -33.22 -14.26
N CYS A 19 -6.39 -33.70 -14.34
CA CYS A 19 -5.25 -33.08 -13.67
C CYS A 19 -4.98 -31.76 -14.40
N VAL A 20 -5.56 -30.68 -13.92
CA VAL A 20 -5.20 -29.33 -14.36
C VAL A 20 -3.86 -29.02 -13.71
N PRO A 21 -2.76 -28.88 -14.45
CA PRO A 21 -1.55 -28.34 -13.86
C PRO A 21 -1.84 -26.89 -13.48
N LEU A 22 -1.97 -26.63 -12.18
CA LEU A 22 -1.82 -25.28 -11.68
C LEU A 22 -0.37 -24.86 -12.05
N LEU A 23 -0.26 -24.14 -13.13
CA LEU A 23 0.89 -23.29 -13.36
C LEU A 23 0.86 -22.26 -12.22
N ALA A 24 1.52 -22.60 -11.12
CA ALA A 24 1.92 -21.62 -10.15
C ALA A 24 2.85 -20.64 -10.88
N ARG A 25 2.26 -19.59 -11.43
CA ARG A 25 3.04 -18.40 -11.74
C ARG A 25 3.57 -17.92 -10.41
N ALA A 26 4.78 -18.31 -10.10
CA ALA A 26 5.59 -17.58 -9.16
C ALA A 26 5.74 -16.18 -9.77
N GLY A 27 4.84 -15.28 -9.42
CA GLY A 27 5.01 -13.88 -9.65
C GLY A 27 6.26 -13.49 -8.87
N GLY A 28 7.43 -13.58 -9.50
CA GLY A 28 8.60 -12.93 -9.00
C GLY A 28 8.22 -11.47 -8.88
N VAL A 29 8.12 -10.98 -7.64
CA VAL A 29 8.13 -9.54 -7.39
C VAL A 29 9.53 -9.12 -7.80
N SER A 30 9.68 -8.83 -9.08
CA SER A 30 10.85 -8.11 -9.54
C SER A 30 10.73 -6.74 -8.88
N PHE A 31 11.45 -6.54 -7.80
CA PHE A 31 11.84 -5.20 -7.43
C PHE A 31 12.79 -4.73 -8.54
N SER A 32 12.18 -4.37 -9.67
CA SER A 32 12.89 -3.53 -10.61
C SER A 32 13.01 -2.21 -9.88
N ASP A 33 14.18 -1.94 -9.39
CA ASP A 33 14.62 -0.56 -9.17
C ASP A 33 14.66 0.09 -10.56
N ASP A 34 13.50 0.29 -11.15
CA ASP A 34 13.35 1.14 -12.31
C ASP A 34 13.33 2.58 -11.81
N ASP A 35 14.52 3.06 -11.58
CA ASP A 35 14.87 4.43 -11.25
C ASP A 35 14.59 5.41 -12.40
N SER A 36 13.80 5.02 -13.38
CA SER A 36 13.61 5.80 -14.61
C SER A 36 12.29 6.55 -14.71
N SER A 37 11.37 6.42 -13.74
CA SER A 37 10.08 7.13 -13.78
C SER A 37 10.05 8.44 -12.98
N GLY A 38 11.15 8.83 -12.34
CA GLY A 38 11.18 9.96 -11.42
C GLY A 38 11.12 11.36 -12.04
N GLN A 39 11.11 11.49 -13.37
CA GLN A 39 11.24 12.84 -13.99
C GLN A 39 9.92 13.56 -14.17
N ASP A 40 8.80 12.85 -14.26
CA ASP A 40 7.48 13.45 -14.51
C ASP A 40 6.56 13.47 -13.29
N GLU A 41 6.91 12.76 -12.23
CA GLU A 41 6.07 12.64 -11.03
C GLU A 41 6.23 13.77 -10.01
N GLY A 42 7.26 14.62 -10.17
CA GLY A 42 7.56 15.67 -9.21
C GLY A 42 8.16 15.14 -7.90
N ALA A 43 8.24 15.99 -6.90
CA ALA A 43 8.76 15.62 -5.59
C ALA A 43 7.83 14.62 -4.89
N GLY A 44 8.37 13.45 -4.52
CA GLY A 44 7.68 12.50 -3.67
C GLY A 44 7.71 12.87 -2.18
N TYR A 45 6.99 12.13 -1.37
CA TYR A 45 6.96 12.29 0.08
C TYR A 45 7.41 11.01 0.76
N PHE A 46 8.13 11.15 1.84
CA PHE A 46 8.56 10.04 2.68
C PHE A 46 8.62 10.47 4.13
N GLY A 47 8.67 9.52 5.03
CA GLY A 47 8.85 9.84 6.44
C GLY A 47 8.40 8.70 7.35
N PHE A 48 8.10 9.08 8.57
CA PHE A 48 7.69 8.17 9.63
C PHE A 48 6.33 8.56 10.17
N VAL A 49 5.57 7.55 10.55
CA VAL A 49 4.45 7.71 11.46
C VAL A 49 4.84 7.07 12.78
N ARG A 50 4.84 7.84 13.84
CA ARG A 50 5.22 7.35 15.17
C ARG A 50 4.28 7.85 16.27
N GLU A 51 4.27 7.12 17.35
CA GLU A 51 3.60 7.56 18.57
C GLU A 51 4.35 8.77 19.17
N VAL A 52 3.62 9.71 19.76
CA VAL A 52 4.23 10.80 20.51
C VAL A 52 5.10 10.19 21.63
N ASP A 53 6.38 10.54 21.63
CA ASP A 53 7.38 9.98 22.55
C ASP A 53 7.56 8.45 22.48
N GLY A 54 7.15 7.82 21.37
CA GLY A 54 7.14 6.38 21.20
C GLY A 54 7.70 5.86 19.88
N PRO A 55 7.53 4.55 19.65
CA PRO A 55 8.06 3.88 18.47
C PRO A 55 7.29 4.24 17.19
N GLY A 56 7.84 3.85 16.04
CA GLY A 56 7.16 3.87 14.77
C GLY A 56 5.91 2.99 14.78
N LEU A 57 4.86 3.43 14.10
CA LEU A 57 3.57 2.75 14.03
C LEU A 57 3.40 2.04 12.69
N ALA A 58 3.33 0.71 12.74
CA ALA A 58 3.06 -0.12 11.58
C ALA A 58 1.59 0.02 11.13
N ASP A 59 1.37 -0.18 9.82
CA ASP A 59 0.04 -0.18 9.22
C ASP A 59 -0.79 1.08 9.50
N ALA A 60 -0.14 2.21 9.68
CA ALA A 60 -0.79 3.50 9.74
C ALA A 60 -1.12 4.00 8.33
N LYS A 61 -2.30 4.55 8.16
CA LYS A 61 -2.74 5.14 6.90
C LYS A 61 -2.16 6.53 6.74
N VAL A 62 -1.46 6.77 5.64
CA VAL A 62 -0.93 8.08 5.28
C VAL A 62 -1.63 8.55 4.01
N THR A 63 -2.18 9.74 4.06
CA THR A 63 -2.90 10.35 2.94
C THR A 63 -2.20 11.64 2.54
N ALA A 64 -1.83 11.74 1.27
CA ALA A 64 -1.39 12.99 0.66
C ALA A 64 -2.53 13.51 -0.22
N ALA A 65 -3.05 14.68 0.09
CA ALA A 65 -4.20 15.26 -0.60
C ALA A 65 -3.85 16.61 -1.22
N LEU A 66 -4.24 16.78 -2.48
CA LEU A 66 -4.21 18.05 -3.17
C LEU A 66 -5.44 18.90 -2.83
N LYS A 67 -5.30 20.21 -2.93
CA LYS A 67 -6.42 21.15 -2.78
C LYS A 67 -7.57 20.90 -3.75
N ASN A 68 -7.31 20.30 -4.91
CA ASN A 68 -8.33 19.96 -5.92
C ASN A 68 -9.15 18.69 -5.59
N GLY A 69 -8.84 17.99 -4.48
CA GLY A 69 -9.51 16.78 -4.03
C GLY A 69 -8.83 15.47 -4.44
N SER A 70 -7.82 15.48 -5.30
CA SER A 70 -7.02 14.30 -5.60
C SER A 70 -6.20 13.87 -4.39
N ALA A 71 -6.15 12.58 -4.11
CA ALA A 71 -5.39 12.06 -2.98
C ALA A 71 -4.70 10.74 -3.31
N LEU A 72 -3.52 10.55 -2.74
CA LEU A 72 -2.79 9.29 -2.72
C LEU A 72 -2.75 8.75 -1.29
N VAL A 73 -2.97 7.46 -1.16
CA VAL A 73 -3.01 6.79 0.15
C VAL A 73 -2.01 5.66 0.17
N THR A 74 -1.24 5.58 1.23
CA THR A 74 -0.33 4.46 1.51
C THR A 74 -0.44 4.03 2.96
N ARG A 75 0.27 2.96 3.31
CA ARG A 75 0.40 2.47 4.69
C ARG A 75 1.85 2.35 5.07
N THR A 76 2.12 2.54 6.35
CA THR A 76 3.46 2.38 6.89
C THR A 76 3.85 0.90 6.98
N ASP A 77 5.14 0.64 6.86
CA ASP A 77 5.74 -0.65 7.13
C ASP A 77 5.84 -0.95 8.64
N ILE A 78 6.48 -2.05 9.00
CA ILE A 78 6.64 -2.48 10.40
C ILE A 78 7.43 -1.50 11.26
N MET A 79 8.23 -0.62 10.64
CA MET A 79 9.02 0.40 11.33
C MET A 79 8.32 1.76 11.38
N GLY A 80 7.13 1.85 10.78
CA GLY A 80 6.41 3.11 10.67
C GLY A 80 6.85 4.00 9.51
N VAL A 81 7.63 3.47 8.56
CA VAL A 81 8.12 4.21 7.39
C VAL A 81 7.08 4.17 6.27
N TYR A 82 6.94 5.28 5.55
CA TYR A 82 6.12 5.36 4.36
C TYR A 82 6.83 6.11 3.23
N LYS A 83 6.36 5.87 2.01
CA LYS A 83 6.77 6.58 0.81
C LYS A 83 5.56 6.79 -0.09
N ILE A 84 5.41 8.00 -0.61
CA ILE A 84 4.36 8.38 -1.56
C ILE A 84 5.03 9.00 -2.79
N PRO A 85 4.68 8.58 -4.01
CA PRO A 85 5.15 9.25 -5.22
C PRO A 85 4.62 10.68 -5.31
N GLY A 86 5.24 11.50 -6.15
CA GLY A 86 4.77 12.86 -6.41
C GLY A 86 3.47 12.89 -7.22
N PHE A 87 2.86 14.06 -7.26
CA PHE A 87 1.63 14.32 -8.02
C PHE A 87 1.86 14.86 -9.44
N GLY A 88 3.12 15.05 -9.81
CA GLY A 88 3.52 15.67 -11.07
C GLY A 88 4.44 16.87 -10.88
N LYS A 89 5.24 17.14 -11.89
CA LYS A 89 6.24 18.23 -11.85
C LYS A 89 5.64 19.63 -11.72
N ASP A 90 4.40 19.81 -12.17
CA ASP A 90 3.70 21.10 -12.18
C ASP A 90 2.90 21.36 -10.89
N ILE A 91 2.94 20.43 -9.94
CA ILE A 91 2.23 20.54 -8.67
C ILE A 91 3.15 21.20 -7.64
N ASN A 92 2.67 22.29 -7.07
CA ASN A 92 3.36 22.93 -5.95
C ASN A 92 3.24 22.04 -4.69
N PRO A 93 4.36 21.62 -4.10
CA PRO A 93 4.34 20.82 -2.87
C PRO A 93 3.57 21.46 -1.70
N ASP A 94 3.49 22.79 -1.66
CA ASP A 94 2.75 23.52 -0.63
C ASP A 94 1.23 23.33 -0.74
N ASP A 95 0.75 22.88 -1.90
CA ASP A 95 -0.67 22.55 -2.13
C ASP A 95 -1.04 21.12 -1.71
N VAL A 96 -0.07 20.33 -1.25
CA VAL A 96 -0.24 18.97 -0.78
C VAL A 96 -0.30 18.95 0.74
N THR A 97 -1.36 18.38 1.29
CA THR A 97 -1.52 18.17 2.72
C THR A 97 -1.32 16.70 3.06
N ILE A 98 -0.43 16.40 3.99
CA ILE A 98 -0.22 15.06 4.53
C ILE A 98 -1.01 14.90 5.81
N SER A 99 -1.74 13.81 5.92
CA SER A 99 -2.44 13.40 7.13
C SER A 99 -2.22 11.92 7.42
N CYS A 100 -2.22 11.57 8.69
CA CYS A 100 -1.97 10.21 9.15
C CYS A 100 -3.06 9.76 10.10
N ALA A 101 -3.46 8.49 9.98
CA ALA A 101 -4.49 7.90 10.80
C ALA A 101 -4.16 6.45 11.15
N LYS A 102 -4.53 6.05 12.36
CA LYS A 102 -4.48 4.66 12.81
C LYS A 102 -5.57 4.45 13.85
N ASP A 103 -6.22 3.28 13.82
CA ASP A 103 -7.25 2.93 14.78
C ASP A 103 -6.70 2.97 16.22
N GLY A 104 -7.43 3.62 17.10
CA GLY A 104 -7.01 3.82 18.50
C GLY A 104 -6.05 4.99 18.70
N TYR A 105 -5.79 5.78 17.68
CA TYR A 105 -4.91 6.95 17.72
C TYR A 105 -5.59 8.17 17.10
N LYS A 106 -5.14 9.34 17.52
CA LYS A 106 -5.47 10.63 16.90
C LYS A 106 -4.18 11.31 16.45
N GLN A 107 -4.27 12.08 15.37
CA GLN A 107 -3.15 12.87 14.90
C GLN A 107 -2.88 14.02 15.87
N ALA A 108 -1.65 14.04 16.40
CA ALA A 108 -1.20 15.10 17.31
C ALA A 108 -0.50 16.22 16.55
N SER A 109 0.43 15.88 15.65
CA SER A 109 1.15 16.85 14.83
C SER A 109 1.70 16.23 13.56
N VAL A 110 1.95 17.08 12.59
CA VAL A 110 2.64 16.76 11.34
C VAL A 110 3.80 17.74 11.17
N LEU A 111 4.99 17.21 11.03
CA LEU A 111 6.21 18.01 10.86
C LEU A 111 6.74 17.82 9.44
N ARG A 112 6.72 18.88 8.66
CA ARG A 112 7.34 18.91 7.32
C ARG A 112 8.73 19.52 7.45
N ARG A 113 9.73 18.82 6.91
CA ARG A 113 11.09 19.32 6.83
C ARG A 113 11.33 19.93 5.45
N PRO A 114 11.68 21.23 5.36
CA PRO A 114 12.03 21.84 4.10
C PRO A 114 13.36 21.28 3.57
N HIS A 115 13.51 21.30 2.25
CA HIS A 115 14.79 20.93 1.62
C HIS A 115 15.88 21.90 2.01
N ALA A 116 17.06 21.39 2.30
CA ALA A 116 18.23 22.21 2.61
C ALA A 116 18.67 23.07 1.42
N ASN A 117 18.42 22.63 0.21
CA ASN A 117 18.92 23.27 -1.03
C ASN A 117 17.82 23.88 -1.92
N GLY A 118 16.55 23.81 -1.51
CA GLY A 118 15.44 24.38 -2.29
C GLY A 118 15.18 23.70 -3.63
N ASP A 119 15.73 22.52 -3.88
CA ASP A 119 15.48 21.77 -5.11
C ASP A 119 14.09 21.16 -5.06
N SER A 120 13.24 21.54 -6.01
CA SER A 120 11.85 21.08 -6.12
C SER A 120 11.68 19.61 -6.54
N LYS A 121 12.78 18.94 -6.86
CA LYS A 121 12.77 17.54 -7.31
C LYS A 121 13.11 16.55 -6.20
N GLU A 122 13.72 17.02 -5.11
CA GLU A 122 14.06 16.14 -4.00
C GLU A 122 12.82 15.70 -3.22
N PRO A 123 12.77 14.43 -2.75
CA PRO A 123 11.69 13.96 -1.90
C PRO A 123 11.55 14.80 -0.62
N ILE A 124 10.32 15.07 -0.22
CA ILE A 124 10.00 15.86 0.95
C ILE A 124 9.77 14.96 2.14
N GLU A 125 10.49 15.19 3.23
CA GLU A 125 10.30 14.48 4.47
C GLU A 125 9.16 15.07 5.27
N VAL A 126 8.18 14.21 5.62
CA VAL A 126 7.04 14.58 6.48
C VAL A 126 6.84 13.53 7.55
N GLU A 127 6.98 13.92 8.79
CA GLU A 127 6.77 13.05 9.95
C GLU A 127 5.40 13.30 10.56
N CYS A 128 4.69 12.22 10.86
CA CYS A 128 3.42 12.27 11.59
C CYS A 128 3.59 11.74 13.00
N TYR A 129 3.03 12.46 13.96
CA TYR A 129 2.97 12.03 15.36
C TYR A 129 1.52 11.75 15.75
N LEU A 130 1.27 10.53 16.17
CA LEU A 130 -0.04 10.09 16.63
C LEU A 130 -0.02 9.90 18.13
N GLN A 131 -1.12 10.25 18.77
CA GLN A 131 -1.32 10.06 20.21
C GLN A 131 -2.38 8.97 20.41
N LYS A 132 -2.09 8.03 21.30
CA LYS A 132 -3.06 7.02 21.69
C LYS A 132 -4.27 7.66 22.38
N ASN A 133 -5.45 7.20 22.00
CA ASN A 133 -6.72 7.65 22.59
C ASN A 133 -6.89 7.16 24.03
#